data_d775afa4d90cc938f832806d0b9d5f4e
#
_entry.id   d775afa4d90cc938f832806d0b9d5f4e
#
_cell.length_a   1.000
_cell.length_b   1.000
_cell.length_c   1.000
_cell.angle_alpha   90.00
_cell.angle_beta   90.00
_cell.angle_gamma   90.00
#
_symmetry.space_group_name_H-M   'P 1'
#
loop_
_entity.id
_entity.type
_entity.pdbx_description
1 polymer ?
#
loop_
_entity_poly.entity_id
_entity_poly.type
_entity_poly.pdbx_seq_one_letter_code
_entity_poly.pdbx_strand_id
1 'polypeptide(L)'
;GKRGMPRVKPPRTVEQGLWARPTVLNNVETYANVPMIVTNGADWFKGIGTPESPGTKAFALTGNVRNTGLIEVPMGITLREVIYDIGGGIQNDKKFKAVQIGGPSGGCLTEDQLDSKMDFDSLAKIGAMIGSGGLVIMDEDTCMVEVARFFMSFTQRESCGKCVPCREGTKRMLEILERIVAGNGKPSDMDELRELADMIESTALC
;
A
#
# COMPACT_ATOMS: atom_id res chain seq x y z
N GLY A 1 -1.10 -6.84 20.42
CA GLY A 1 -2.47 -7.28 20.54
C GLY A 1 -2.66 -8.70 20.01
N LYS A 2 -3.85 -9.21 20.15
CA LYS A 2 -4.29 -10.45 19.50
C LYS A 2 -5.26 -10.08 18.38
N ARG A 3 -5.28 -10.85 17.31
CA ARG A 3 -6.26 -10.70 16.23
C ARG A 3 -7.68 -10.74 16.82
N GLY A 4 -8.57 -9.88 16.35
CA GLY A 4 -9.93 -9.76 16.84
C GLY A 4 -10.06 -9.09 18.21
N MET A 5 -8.96 -8.63 18.81
CA MET A 5 -8.96 -7.94 20.11
C MET A 5 -8.30 -6.56 20.01
N PRO A 6 -8.92 -5.62 19.29
CA PRO A 6 -8.41 -4.26 19.20
C PRO A 6 -8.49 -3.57 20.57
N ARG A 7 -7.50 -2.75 20.85
CA ARG A 7 -7.53 -1.90 22.05
C ARG A 7 -8.35 -0.64 21.78
N VAL A 8 -9.13 -0.26 22.77
CA VAL A 8 -9.84 1.02 22.77
C VAL A 8 -8.82 2.14 23.01
N LYS A 9 -8.92 3.23 22.26
CA LYS A 9 -8.15 4.47 22.42
C LYS A 9 -9.11 5.59 22.81
N PRO A 10 -8.78 6.50 23.74
CA PRO A 10 -7.59 6.57 24.60
C PRO A 10 -7.54 5.44 25.67
N PRO A 11 -6.39 5.16 26.33
CA PRO A 11 -5.13 5.91 26.21
C PRO A 11 -4.35 5.60 24.93
N ARG A 12 -3.59 6.59 24.44
CA ARG A 12 -2.65 6.41 23.32
C ARG A 12 -1.37 5.74 23.83
N THR A 13 -0.57 5.18 22.92
CA THR A 13 0.69 4.52 23.25
C THR A 13 1.67 5.43 24.00
N VAL A 14 1.69 6.71 23.65
CA VAL A 14 2.52 7.73 24.31
C VAL A 14 2.08 8.03 25.74
N GLU A 15 0.85 7.69 26.10
CA GLU A 15 0.32 7.86 27.45
C GLU A 15 0.47 6.55 28.26
N GLN A 16 0.07 5.42 27.64
CA GLN A 16 0.09 4.11 28.26
C GLN A 16 0.31 3.01 27.19
N GLY A 17 1.56 2.66 26.94
CA GLY A 17 1.98 1.66 25.96
C GLY A 17 2.48 0.36 26.58
N LEU A 18 3.72 -0.02 26.25
CA LEU A 18 4.36 -1.24 26.75
C LEU A 18 4.49 -1.21 28.26
N TRP A 19 4.10 -2.29 28.92
CA TRP A 19 4.07 -2.43 30.39
C TRP A 19 3.33 -1.30 31.10
N ALA A 20 2.27 -0.77 30.48
CA ALA A 20 1.51 0.38 30.99
C ALA A 20 2.36 1.65 31.24
N ARG A 21 3.47 1.78 30.50
CA ARG A 21 4.36 2.95 30.55
C ARG A 21 4.21 3.79 29.28
N PRO A 22 4.47 5.11 29.34
CA PRO A 22 4.60 5.93 28.13
C PRO A 22 5.59 5.30 27.13
N THR A 23 5.17 5.13 25.91
CA THR A 23 5.94 4.39 24.89
C THR A 23 5.90 5.14 23.57
N VAL A 24 7.09 5.41 23.00
CA VAL A 24 7.24 5.92 21.65
C VAL A 24 7.20 4.74 20.67
N LEU A 25 6.32 4.82 19.67
CA LEU A 25 6.15 3.82 18.63
C LEU A 25 6.35 4.47 17.26
N ASN A 26 7.33 4.00 16.50
CA ASN A 26 7.63 4.44 15.14
C ASN A 26 7.97 3.26 14.24
N ASN A 27 7.95 3.47 12.93
CA ASN A 27 8.45 2.51 11.96
C ASN A 27 9.94 2.28 12.14
N VAL A 28 10.41 1.06 11.81
CA VAL A 28 11.83 0.70 11.87
C VAL A 28 12.68 1.62 11.00
N GLU A 29 12.20 1.95 9.79
CA GLU A 29 12.89 2.87 8.88
C GLU A 29 13.08 4.27 9.50
N THR A 30 12.05 4.78 10.21
CA THR A 30 12.18 6.03 10.98
C THR A 30 13.29 5.94 12.01
N TYR A 31 13.33 4.87 12.80
CA TYR A 31 14.39 4.67 13.79
C TYR A 31 15.77 4.49 13.14
N ALA A 32 15.86 3.83 11.99
CA ALA A 32 17.12 3.65 11.26
C ALA A 32 17.71 4.99 10.75
N ASN A 33 16.85 5.96 10.41
CA ASN A 33 17.29 7.28 9.97
C ASN A 33 17.77 8.18 11.13
N VAL A 34 17.28 7.98 12.35
CA VAL A 34 17.61 8.85 13.49
C VAL A 34 19.12 8.98 13.73
N PRO A 35 19.94 7.92 13.79
CA PRO A 35 21.37 8.03 14.01
C PRO A 35 22.07 8.88 12.94
N MET A 36 21.70 8.69 11.68
CA MET A 36 22.27 9.44 10.56
C MET A 36 21.90 10.93 10.60
N ILE A 37 20.66 11.25 10.96
CA ILE A 37 20.21 12.64 11.12
C ILE A 37 20.93 13.30 12.29
N VAL A 38 21.09 12.60 13.42
CA VAL A 38 21.79 13.14 14.59
C VAL A 38 23.28 13.40 14.27
N THR A 39 23.91 12.52 13.50
CA THR A 39 25.32 12.63 13.14
C THR A 39 25.58 13.71 12.08
N ASN A 40 24.76 13.79 11.04
CA ASN A 40 24.99 14.65 9.87
C ASN A 40 24.21 15.97 9.92
N GLY A 41 23.24 16.07 10.81
CA GLY A 41 22.39 17.25 10.99
C GLY A 41 21.11 17.23 10.15
N ALA A 42 20.15 18.03 10.56
CA ALA A 42 18.83 18.12 9.92
C ALA A 42 18.90 18.66 8.49
N ASP A 43 19.79 19.59 8.21
CA ASP A 43 19.93 20.19 6.88
C ASP A 43 20.48 19.20 5.85
N TRP A 44 21.34 18.27 6.28
CA TRP A 44 21.78 17.17 5.44
C TRP A 44 20.58 16.31 5.00
N PHE A 45 19.71 15.93 5.94
CA PHE A 45 18.53 15.12 5.63
C PHE A 45 17.52 15.85 4.74
N LYS A 46 17.30 17.14 5.01
CA LYS A 46 16.42 18.00 4.20
C LYS A 46 16.93 18.25 2.79
N GLY A 47 18.24 18.13 2.57
CA GLY A 47 18.86 18.24 1.25
C GLY A 47 18.61 17.04 0.33
N ILE A 48 18.00 15.96 0.82
CA ILE A 48 17.66 14.76 0.06
C ILE A 48 16.14 14.70 -0.05
N GLY A 49 15.63 14.33 -1.23
CA GLY A 49 14.18 14.20 -1.44
C GLY A 49 13.49 15.50 -1.84
N THR A 50 12.23 15.64 -1.50
CA THR A 50 11.43 16.87 -1.75
C THR A 50 11.29 17.70 -0.48
N PRO A 51 10.93 19.00 -0.60
CA PRO A 51 10.71 19.85 0.58
C PRO A 51 9.65 19.28 1.55
N GLU A 52 8.60 18.70 1.00
CA GLU A 52 7.47 18.13 1.74
C GLU A 52 7.74 16.69 2.23
N SER A 53 8.64 15.96 1.52
CA SER A 53 9.02 14.60 1.85
C SER A 53 10.54 14.45 1.80
N PRO A 54 11.27 14.94 2.81
CA PRO A 54 12.73 14.85 2.83
C PRO A 54 13.25 13.44 3.12
N GLY A 55 14.46 13.17 2.67
CA GLY A 55 15.18 11.93 2.91
C GLY A 55 14.98 10.90 1.80
N THR A 56 15.32 9.67 2.14
CA THR A 56 15.19 8.49 1.28
C THR A 56 14.06 7.59 1.74
N LYS A 57 13.67 6.65 0.88
CA LYS A 57 12.70 5.62 1.19
C LYS A 57 13.13 4.28 0.61
N ALA A 58 13.06 3.23 1.42
CA ALA A 58 13.25 1.86 0.97
C ALA A 58 11.97 1.32 0.34
N PHE A 59 12.10 0.74 -0.87
CA PHE A 59 11.01 0.08 -1.58
C PHE A 59 11.36 -1.38 -1.87
N ALA A 60 10.38 -2.27 -1.64
CA ALA A 60 10.43 -3.64 -2.10
C ALA A 60 9.84 -3.72 -3.51
N LEU A 61 10.72 -3.81 -4.50
CA LEU A 61 10.37 -3.90 -5.91
C LEU A 61 10.15 -5.36 -6.29
N THR A 62 8.91 -5.71 -6.63
CA THR A 62 8.47 -7.09 -6.89
C THR A 62 7.52 -7.17 -8.08
N GLY A 63 7.06 -8.38 -8.42
CA GLY A 63 6.15 -8.63 -9.53
C GLY A 63 6.91 -8.84 -10.84
N ASN A 64 6.34 -8.36 -11.95
CA ASN A 64 6.82 -8.64 -13.31
C ASN A 64 7.88 -7.65 -13.81
N VAL A 65 8.76 -7.19 -12.93
CA VAL A 65 9.93 -6.35 -13.23
C VAL A 65 11.18 -7.22 -13.36
N ARG A 66 12.15 -6.83 -14.22
CA ARG A 66 13.35 -7.64 -14.47
C ARG A 66 14.21 -7.81 -13.23
N ASN A 67 14.48 -6.73 -12.52
CA ASN A 67 15.31 -6.73 -11.31
C ASN A 67 14.39 -6.54 -10.10
N THR A 68 14.12 -7.62 -9.38
CA THR A 68 13.40 -7.59 -8.10
C THR A 68 14.37 -7.41 -6.94
N GLY A 69 13.94 -6.75 -5.88
CA GLY A 69 14.77 -6.58 -4.68
C GLY A 69 14.34 -5.42 -3.81
N LEU A 70 15.17 -5.15 -2.81
CA LEU A 70 15.03 -3.96 -1.98
C LEU A 70 15.89 -2.84 -2.58
N ILE A 71 15.29 -1.71 -2.82
CA ILE A 71 15.96 -0.51 -3.33
C ILE A 71 15.78 0.64 -2.33
N GLU A 72 16.75 1.52 -2.24
CA GLU A 72 16.63 2.78 -1.52
C GLU A 72 16.81 3.93 -2.50
N VAL A 73 15.87 4.86 -2.49
CA VAL A 73 15.83 5.97 -3.44
C VAL A 73 15.46 7.27 -2.73
N PRO A 74 15.89 8.44 -3.24
CA PRO A 74 15.42 9.71 -2.72
C PRO A 74 13.92 9.87 -2.93
N MET A 75 13.25 10.46 -1.97
CA MET A 75 11.84 10.81 -2.10
C MET A 75 11.65 11.77 -3.28
N GLY A 76 10.56 11.58 -4.03
CA GLY A 76 10.26 12.39 -5.23
C GLY A 76 10.82 11.83 -6.54
N ILE A 77 11.53 10.71 -6.54
CA ILE A 77 11.82 9.93 -7.74
C ILE A 77 10.51 9.54 -8.43
N THR A 78 10.49 9.40 -9.74
CA THR A 78 9.28 8.96 -10.45
C THR A 78 9.14 7.44 -10.46
N LEU A 79 7.90 6.96 -10.58
CA LEU A 79 7.64 5.53 -10.78
C LEU A 79 8.33 5.00 -12.04
N ARG A 80 8.42 5.83 -13.08
CA ARG A 80 9.09 5.48 -14.34
C ARG A 80 10.56 5.15 -14.11
N GLU A 81 11.27 6.05 -13.43
CA GLU A 81 12.70 5.83 -13.10
C GLU A 81 12.87 4.56 -12.24
N VAL A 82 12.00 4.34 -11.26
CA VAL A 82 12.06 3.15 -10.42
C VAL A 82 11.87 1.86 -11.23
N ILE A 83 10.88 1.83 -12.12
CA ILE A 83 10.52 0.63 -12.87
C ILE A 83 11.52 0.34 -14.00
N TYR A 84 11.90 1.38 -14.76
CA TYR A 84 12.68 1.18 -15.98
C TYR A 84 14.18 1.35 -15.78
N ASP A 85 14.61 2.38 -15.03
CA ASP A 85 16.05 2.64 -14.86
C ASP A 85 16.67 1.74 -13.78
N ILE A 86 15.98 1.58 -12.65
CA ILE A 86 16.44 0.73 -11.54
C ILE A 86 15.98 -0.72 -11.75
N GLY A 87 14.70 -0.92 -12.02
CA GLY A 87 14.08 -2.22 -12.21
C GLY A 87 14.42 -2.90 -13.54
N GLY A 88 14.99 -2.16 -14.50
CA GLY A 88 15.38 -2.67 -15.81
C GLY A 88 14.19 -2.94 -16.75
N GLY A 89 13.01 -2.44 -16.43
CA GLY A 89 11.79 -2.61 -17.22
C GLY A 89 11.04 -3.90 -16.92
N ILE A 90 10.04 -4.18 -17.74
CA ILE A 90 9.14 -5.33 -17.56
C ILE A 90 9.81 -6.62 -18.02
N GLN A 91 9.57 -7.72 -17.33
CA GLN A 91 10.09 -9.04 -17.69
C GLN A 91 9.59 -9.47 -19.09
N ASN A 92 10.44 -10.20 -19.81
CA ASN A 92 10.15 -10.78 -21.12
C ASN A 92 9.69 -9.76 -22.18
N ASP A 93 10.15 -8.51 -22.06
CA ASP A 93 9.82 -7.40 -22.95
C ASP A 93 8.31 -7.13 -23.13
N LYS A 94 7.50 -7.55 -22.14
CA LYS A 94 6.07 -7.28 -22.11
C LYS A 94 5.79 -5.82 -21.79
N LYS A 95 4.55 -5.40 -22.04
CA LYS A 95 4.10 -4.05 -21.71
C LYS A 95 3.76 -3.93 -20.24
N PHE A 96 4.03 -2.76 -19.68
CA PHE A 96 3.55 -2.38 -18.36
C PHE A 96 2.01 -2.27 -18.38
N LYS A 97 1.37 -2.75 -17.34
CA LYS A 97 -0.07 -2.59 -17.13
C LYS A 97 -0.38 -1.69 -15.94
N ALA A 98 0.16 -2.02 -14.79
CA ALA A 98 -0.09 -1.28 -13.57
C ALA A 98 0.98 -1.57 -12.51
N VAL A 99 1.04 -0.75 -11.48
CA VAL A 99 1.81 -0.98 -10.26
C VAL A 99 0.91 -0.83 -9.04
N GLN A 100 0.91 -1.82 -8.17
CA GLN A 100 0.31 -1.71 -6.84
C GLN A 100 1.32 -1.08 -5.88
N ILE A 101 0.92 -0.02 -5.20
CA ILE A 101 1.71 0.69 -4.20
C ILE A 101 0.94 0.81 -2.88
N GLY A 102 1.65 0.79 -1.75
CA GLY A 102 1.04 0.97 -0.43
C GLY A 102 0.40 -0.28 0.16
N GLY A 103 0.69 -1.45 -0.42
CA GLY A 103 0.14 -2.73 0.03
C GLY A 103 -1.34 -2.91 -0.31
N PRO A 104 -2.05 -3.85 0.34
CA PRO A 104 -3.44 -4.21 -0.01
C PRO A 104 -4.45 -3.07 0.13
N SER A 105 -4.18 -2.09 0.98
CA SER A 105 -5.00 -0.89 1.18
C SER A 105 -4.52 0.34 0.41
N GLY A 106 -3.49 0.17 -0.43
CA GLY A 106 -2.95 1.23 -1.27
C GLY A 106 -3.68 1.37 -2.60
N GLY A 107 -3.03 2.05 -3.55
CA GLY A 107 -3.55 2.31 -4.88
C GLY A 107 -2.91 1.45 -5.96
N CYS A 108 -3.60 1.34 -7.08
CA CYS A 108 -3.09 0.74 -8.29
C CYS A 108 -2.94 1.85 -9.34
N LEU A 109 -1.71 2.11 -9.78
CA LEU A 109 -1.38 3.19 -10.70
C LEU A 109 -1.14 2.64 -12.10
N THR A 110 -1.61 3.35 -13.11
CA THR A 110 -1.57 2.98 -14.52
C THR A 110 -0.49 3.76 -15.29
N GLU A 111 -0.33 3.49 -16.56
CA GLU A 111 0.76 4.04 -17.38
C GLU A 111 0.79 5.58 -17.44
N ASP A 112 -0.38 6.20 -17.44
CA ASP A 112 -0.55 7.66 -17.42
C ASP A 112 -0.05 8.31 -16.10
N GLN A 113 0.14 7.52 -15.06
CA GLN A 113 0.60 7.96 -13.75
C GLN A 113 2.08 7.64 -13.46
N LEU A 114 2.81 7.05 -14.42
CA LEU A 114 4.21 6.65 -14.25
C LEU A 114 5.15 7.83 -13.93
N ASP A 115 4.83 9.03 -14.38
CA ASP A 115 5.62 10.24 -14.12
C ASP A 115 5.27 10.94 -12.81
N SER A 116 4.38 10.32 -12.01
CA SER A 116 4.07 10.80 -10.67
C SER A 116 5.27 10.66 -9.75
N LYS A 117 5.53 11.70 -8.97
CA LYS A 117 6.58 11.68 -7.95
C LYS A 117 6.19 10.76 -6.80
N MET A 118 7.15 9.96 -6.37
CA MET A 118 7.01 9.07 -5.22
C MET A 118 7.28 9.85 -3.93
N ASP A 119 6.38 10.74 -3.59
CA ASP A 119 6.31 11.44 -2.33
C ASP A 119 4.89 11.34 -1.72
N PHE A 120 4.75 11.68 -0.44
CA PHE A 120 3.49 11.48 0.28
C PHE A 120 2.36 12.32 -0.31
N ASP A 121 2.63 13.57 -0.64
CA ASP A 121 1.60 14.51 -1.12
C ASP A 121 1.19 14.24 -2.57
N SER A 122 2.15 13.93 -3.43
CA SER A 122 1.89 13.65 -4.85
C SER A 122 1.06 12.39 -5.01
N LEU A 123 1.39 11.32 -4.28
CA LEU A 123 0.62 10.07 -4.31
C LEU A 123 -0.77 10.22 -3.69
N ALA A 124 -0.90 10.96 -2.59
CA ALA A 124 -2.20 11.21 -1.98
C ALA A 124 -3.18 11.94 -2.93
N LYS A 125 -2.69 12.88 -3.75
CA LYS A 125 -3.51 13.60 -4.75
C LYS A 125 -4.10 12.69 -5.82
N ILE A 126 -3.45 11.58 -6.13
CA ILE A 126 -3.91 10.59 -7.12
C ILE A 126 -4.57 9.36 -6.49
N GLY A 127 -4.93 9.45 -5.20
CA GLY A 127 -5.61 8.36 -4.48
C GLY A 127 -4.73 7.18 -4.11
N ALA A 128 -3.41 7.36 -4.09
CA ALA A 128 -2.45 6.33 -3.69
C ALA A 128 -1.71 6.70 -2.41
N MET A 129 -0.97 5.75 -1.84
CA MET A 129 -0.12 5.98 -0.68
C MET A 129 1.18 5.17 -0.79
N ILE A 130 2.26 5.66 -0.21
CA ILE A 130 3.54 4.94 -0.17
C ILE A 130 3.44 3.67 0.72
N GLY A 131 2.69 3.75 1.81
CA GLY A 131 2.64 2.69 2.81
C GLY A 131 4.01 2.33 3.34
N SER A 132 4.29 1.03 3.46
CA SER A 132 5.61 0.51 3.88
C SER A 132 6.63 0.38 2.74
N GLY A 133 6.31 0.84 1.54
CA GLY A 133 7.22 0.80 0.38
C GLY A 133 7.11 -0.46 -0.48
N GLY A 134 6.01 -1.20 -0.40
CA GLY A 134 5.76 -2.31 -1.32
C GLY A 134 5.37 -1.81 -2.71
N LEU A 135 6.06 -2.31 -3.75
CA LEU A 135 5.76 -2.08 -5.16
C LEU A 135 5.60 -3.44 -5.85
N VAL A 136 4.41 -3.68 -6.42
CA VAL A 136 4.13 -4.90 -7.20
C VAL A 136 3.84 -4.50 -8.63
N ILE A 137 4.80 -4.76 -9.51
CA ILE A 137 4.71 -4.42 -10.93
C ILE A 137 3.93 -5.49 -11.67
N MET A 138 3.01 -5.08 -12.51
CA MET A 138 2.11 -5.94 -13.29
C MET A 138 2.29 -5.67 -14.78
N ASP A 139 2.36 -6.75 -15.56
CA ASP A 139 2.45 -6.74 -17.01
C ASP A 139 1.07 -6.86 -17.67
N GLU A 140 1.06 -6.80 -19.01
CA GLU A 140 -0.15 -6.89 -19.83
C GLU A 140 -0.96 -8.17 -19.62
N ASP A 141 -0.35 -9.29 -19.21
CA ASP A 141 -1.01 -10.56 -18.99
C ASP A 141 -1.64 -10.68 -17.58
N THR A 142 -1.32 -9.76 -16.67
CA THR A 142 -1.84 -9.78 -15.31
C THR A 142 -3.34 -9.54 -15.30
N CYS A 143 -4.11 -10.46 -14.72
CA CYS A 143 -5.54 -10.30 -14.52
C CYS A 143 -5.81 -9.40 -13.31
N MET A 144 -6.37 -8.21 -13.53
CA MET A 144 -6.64 -7.24 -12.46
C MET A 144 -7.73 -7.71 -11.50
N VAL A 145 -8.67 -8.52 -11.96
CA VAL A 145 -9.71 -9.12 -11.09
C VAL A 145 -9.09 -10.13 -10.12
N GLU A 146 -8.13 -10.92 -10.60
CA GLU A 146 -7.37 -11.85 -9.74
C GLU A 146 -6.51 -11.11 -8.70
N VAL A 147 -5.91 -9.99 -9.08
CA VAL A 147 -5.19 -9.10 -8.14
C VAL A 147 -6.14 -8.56 -7.07
N ALA A 148 -7.31 -8.07 -7.46
CA ALA A 148 -8.34 -7.59 -6.53
C ALA A 148 -8.81 -8.72 -5.59
N ARG A 149 -9.06 -9.92 -6.13
CA ARG A 149 -9.42 -11.11 -5.34
C ARG A 149 -8.32 -11.45 -4.31
N PHE A 150 -7.07 -11.44 -4.73
CA PHE A 150 -5.93 -11.72 -3.85
C PHE A 150 -5.87 -10.75 -2.67
N PHE A 151 -5.96 -9.44 -2.93
CA PHE A 151 -5.96 -8.44 -1.87
C PHE A 151 -7.21 -8.51 -0.99
N MET A 152 -8.37 -8.78 -1.57
CA MET A 152 -9.60 -8.96 -0.78
C MET A 152 -9.54 -10.20 0.10
N SER A 153 -8.96 -11.29 -0.37
CA SER A 153 -8.71 -12.50 0.43
C SER A 153 -7.80 -12.20 1.62
N PHE A 154 -6.75 -11.41 1.42
CA PHE A 154 -5.89 -10.94 2.51
C PHE A 154 -6.68 -10.08 3.50
N THR A 155 -7.40 -9.07 3.02
CA THR A 155 -8.20 -8.15 3.86
C THR A 155 -9.23 -8.90 4.69
N GLN A 156 -9.93 -9.86 4.10
CA GLN A 156 -10.92 -10.70 4.78
C GLN A 156 -10.29 -11.54 5.90
N ARG A 157 -9.12 -12.14 5.66
CA ARG A 157 -8.40 -12.93 6.68
C ARG A 157 -7.86 -12.10 7.82
N GLU A 158 -7.40 -10.89 7.54
CA GLU A 158 -6.78 -9.98 8.51
C GLU A 158 -7.81 -9.08 9.23
N SER A 159 -9.08 -9.11 8.81
CA SER A 159 -10.14 -8.40 9.51
C SER A 159 -10.17 -8.80 11.00
N CYS A 160 -10.27 -7.82 11.90
CA CYS A 160 -10.44 -8.10 13.33
C CYS A 160 -11.82 -8.71 13.66
N GLY A 161 -12.78 -8.63 12.72
CA GLY A 161 -14.13 -9.17 12.85
C GLY A 161 -15.06 -8.41 13.79
N LYS A 162 -14.64 -7.23 14.30
CA LYS A 162 -15.43 -6.50 15.32
C LYS A 162 -16.72 -5.92 14.76
N CYS A 163 -16.67 -5.22 13.64
CA CYS A 163 -17.86 -4.61 13.03
C CYS A 163 -18.39 -5.45 11.87
N VAL A 164 -19.72 -5.52 11.78
CA VAL A 164 -20.42 -6.30 10.76
C VAL A 164 -20.09 -5.86 9.34
N PRO A 165 -20.07 -4.55 9.00
CA PRO A 165 -19.77 -4.10 7.64
C PRO A 165 -18.45 -4.65 7.09
N CYS A 166 -17.38 -4.59 7.87
CA CYS A 166 -16.09 -5.14 7.46
C CYS A 166 -16.12 -6.67 7.44
N ARG A 167 -16.60 -7.33 8.49
CA ARG A 167 -16.58 -8.80 8.60
C ARG A 167 -17.36 -9.48 7.48
N GLU A 168 -18.61 -9.07 7.27
CA GLU A 168 -19.49 -9.68 6.27
C GLU A 168 -19.30 -9.07 4.88
N GLY A 169 -19.10 -7.75 4.80
CA GLY A 169 -18.92 -7.05 3.54
C GLY A 169 -17.67 -7.48 2.79
N THR A 170 -16.50 -7.58 3.45
CA THR A 170 -15.27 -8.06 2.80
C THR A 170 -15.39 -9.52 2.35
N LYS A 171 -16.09 -10.35 3.11
CA LYS A 171 -16.38 -11.73 2.71
C LYS A 171 -17.26 -11.75 1.45
N ARG A 172 -18.32 -10.95 1.42
CA ARG A 172 -19.23 -10.89 0.27
C ARG A 172 -18.51 -10.37 -0.98
N MET A 173 -17.69 -9.33 -0.86
CA MET A 173 -16.86 -8.84 -1.97
C MET A 173 -15.92 -9.93 -2.49
N LEU A 174 -15.29 -10.71 -1.59
CA LEU A 174 -14.43 -11.83 -1.99
C LEU A 174 -15.21 -12.90 -2.77
N GLU A 175 -16.39 -13.30 -2.31
CA GLU A 175 -17.25 -14.28 -3.00
C GLU A 175 -17.63 -13.82 -4.42
N ILE A 176 -17.89 -12.53 -4.61
CA ILE A 176 -18.19 -11.95 -5.93
C ILE A 176 -16.94 -12.02 -6.82
N LEU A 177 -15.78 -11.61 -6.33
CA LEU A 177 -14.52 -11.64 -7.08
C LEU A 177 -14.12 -13.07 -7.45
N GLU A 178 -14.29 -14.05 -6.54
CA GLU A 178 -14.06 -15.47 -6.81
C GLU A 178 -15.00 -15.98 -7.91
N ARG A 179 -16.27 -15.59 -7.88
CA ARG A 179 -17.26 -15.93 -8.93
C ARG A 179 -16.86 -15.38 -10.30
N ILE A 180 -16.40 -14.13 -10.34
CA ILE A 180 -15.94 -13.50 -11.60
C ILE A 180 -14.69 -14.22 -12.14
N VAL A 181 -13.70 -14.47 -11.29
CA VAL A 181 -12.47 -15.21 -11.69
C VAL A 181 -12.78 -16.61 -12.19
N ALA A 182 -13.77 -17.28 -11.61
CA ALA A 182 -14.24 -18.60 -12.07
C ALA A 182 -15.04 -18.57 -13.39
N GLY A 183 -15.20 -17.41 -14.03
CA GLY A 183 -15.95 -17.25 -15.27
C GLY A 183 -17.47 -17.23 -15.10
N ASN A 184 -17.96 -17.14 -13.87
CA ASN A 184 -19.40 -17.15 -13.52
C ASN A 184 -19.89 -15.75 -13.10
N GLY A 185 -19.22 -14.70 -13.56
CA GLY A 185 -19.58 -13.31 -13.27
C GLY A 185 -20.94 -12.91 -13.84
N LYS A 186 -21.61 -12.02 -13.16
CA LYS A 186 -22.92 -11.47 -13.56
C LYS A 186 -22.78 -9.99 -13.90
N PRO A 187 -23.61 -9.45 -14.80
CA PRO A 187 -23.58 -8.01 -15.12
C PRO A 187 -23.75 -7.11 -13.88
N SER A 188 -24.52 -7.57 -12.88
CA SER A 188 -24.74 -6.80 -11.63
C SER A 188 -23.59 -6.85 -10.64
N ASP A 189 -22.56 -7.68 -10.85
CA ASP A 189 -21.48 -7.86 -9.88
C ASP A 189 -20.67 -6.58 -9.63
N MET A 190 -20.50 -5.75 -10.66
CA MET A 190 -19.76 -4.49 -10.53
C MET A 190 -20.51 -3.47 -9.68
N ASP A 191 -21.81 -3.40 -9.82
CA ASP A 191 -22.64 -2.49 -9.03
C ASP A 191 -22.73 -2.97 -7.58
N GLU A 192 -22.90 -4.30 -7.37
CA GLU A 192 -22.89 -4.91 -6.04
C GLU A 192 -21.55 -4.69 -5.32
N LEU A 193 -20.41 -4.77 -6.03
CA LEU A 193 -19.09 -4.47 -5.46
C LEU A 193 -18.94 -3.01 -5.04
N ARG A 194 -19.46 -2.06 -5.83
CA ARG A 194 -19.43 -0.63 -5.49
C ARG A 194 -20.29 -0.34 -4.26
N GLU A 195 -21.52 -0.83 -4.25
CA GLU A 195 -22.44 -0.66 -3.12
C GLU A 195 -21.84 -1.20 -1.81
N LEU A 196 -21.21 -2.39 -1.88
CA LEU A 196 -20.52 -2.99 -0.73
C LEU A 196 -19.31 -2.15 -0.29
N ALA A 197 -18.53 -1.63 -1.22
CA ALA A 197 -17.37 -0.78 -0.92
C ALA A 197 -17.82 0.49 -0.21
N ASP A 198 -18.81 1.21 -0.76
CA ASP A 198 -19.36 2.45 -0.19
C ASP A 198 -19.98 2.20 1.20
N MET A 199 -20.69 1.09 1.37
CA MET A 199 -21.24 0.68 2.66
C MET A 199 -20.14 0.41 3.69
N ILE A 200 -19.09 -0.32 3.31
CA ILE A 200 -17.97 -0.60 4.22
C ILE A 200 -17.23 0.67 4.59
N GLU A 201 -16.92 1.53 3.61
CA GLU A 201 -16.22 2.80 3.83
C GLU A 201 -16.98 3.71 4.80
N SER A 202 -18.29 3.83 4.62
CA SER A 202 -19.12 4.74 5.41
C SER A 202 -19.47 4.22 6.81
N THR A 203 -19.42 2.91 7.05
CA THR A 203 -19.95 2.30 8.28
C THR A 203 -18.95 1.45 9.08
N ALA A 204 -17.79 1.11 8.52
CA ALA A 204 -16.75 0.40 9.27
C ALA A 204 -16.04 1.31 10.28
N LEU A 205 -15.56 0.72 11.38
CA LEU A 205 -14.98 1.47 12.51
C LEU A 205 -13.57 2.00 12.26
N CYS A 206 -12.85 1.50 11.23
CA CYS A 206 -11.47 1.88 10.94
C CYS A 206 -11.22 2.17 9.47
#